data_6e46dd60d90d55c32b3e478aee3097fd
#
_entry.id   6e46dd60d90d55c32b3e478aee3097fd
#
_cell.length_a   1.000
_cell.length_b   1.000
_cell.length_c   1.000
_cell.angle_alpha   90.00
_cell.angle_beta   90.00
_cell.angle_gamma   90.00
#
_symmetry.space_group_name_H-M   'P 1'
#
loop_
_entity.id
_entity.type
_entity.pdbx_description
1 polymer ?
#
loop_
_entity_poly.entity_id
_entity_poly.type
_entity_poly.pdbx_seq_one_letter_code
_entity_poly.pdbx_strand_id
1 'polypeptide(L)'
;MNYRIFLATLSLGLSLLVSGCNDNSNSPEGSKYNQRKWSFQVSKEDLKEVRDKFQTKIVDTSFKPDGTPDIPPKGIFDLITYSAKDGQMAAYLTPNPGDGKKHPAIIWIHGGYGGIGDWFWESAEKSNDQSGRALREAGIVMMVPSFRGENANPGKYEMFYGEINDLEAARQYLASLPYVDPDRIYLMGHSTGGTTVLLGNEYSKGFRAAFSLGGVPDLKLRLEAGRMMVAVPFDQTNPKELDLRSPRTYITSLKSPTFYFEGAENYWQEFNEIEEVAKANNVPFRAFRIDGADHFNIVYPVTQLVAKKILQDTAEKTNIQFTKEDIQWIKSNVSK
;
A
#
# COMPACT_ATOMS: atom_id res chain seq x y z
N MET A 1 -45.22 32.16 -9.77
CA MET A 1 -46.09 31.04 -10.16
C MET A 1 -45.81 29.90 -9.21
N ASN A 2 -46.71 29.70 -8.27
CA ASN A 2 -46.59 28.78 -7.15
C ASN A 2 -46.84 27.34 -7.61
N TYR A 3 -46.09 26.37 -7.12
CA TYR A 3 -46.64 25.02 -6.90
C TYR A 3 -46.13 24.44 -5.59
N ARG A 4 -47.11 23.90 -4.89
CA ARG A 4 -47.15 23.49 -3.49
C ARG A 4 -46.63 22.07 -3.27
N ILE A 5 -46.10 21.91 -2.09
CA ILE A 5 -45.84 20.77 -1.22
C ILE A 5 -46.98 19.68 -1.27
N PHE A 6 -46.59 18.41 -1.28
CA PHE A 6 -47.42 17.33 -0.74
C PHE A 6 -46.57 16.45 0.19
N LEU A 7 -46.86 16.55 1.48
CA LEU A 7 -46.52 15.58 2.52
C LEU A 7 -47.55 14.47 2.49
N ALA A 8 -47.13 13.21 2.59
CA ALA A 8 -47.98 12.11 2.99
C ALA A 8 -47.29 11.30 4.07
N THR A 9 -47.74 11.47 5.29
CA THR A 9 -47.52 10.60 6.45
C THR A 9 -48.40 9.36 6.35
N LEU A 10 -47.85 8.19 6.64
CA LEU A 10 -48.63 7.05 7.08
C LEU A 10 -47.90 6.30 8.20
N SER A 11 -48.60 6.21 9.31
CA SER A 11 -48.25 5.53 10.55
C SER A 11 -49.00 4.18 10.68
N LEU A 12 -48.56 3.39 11.67
CA LEU A 12 -49.13 2.18 12.28
C LEU A 12 -48.71 0.85 11.55
N GLY A 13 -48.33 -0.21 12.28
CA GLY A 13 -48.72 -0.69 13.56
C GLY A 13 -47.84 -1.78 14.14
N LEU A 14 -47.84 -1.78 15.41
CA LEU A 14 -47.17 -2.65 16.38
C LEU A 14 -47.91 -4.01 16.45
N SER A 15 -47.16 -5.14 16.48
CA SER A 15 -47.68 -6.39 17.04
C SER A 15 -46.55 -7.18 17.68
N LEU A 16 -46.53 -7.22 18.98
CA LEU A 16 -45.81 -8.16 19.84
C LEU A 16 -46.51 -9.54 19.77
N LEU A 17 -45.73 -10.61 19.61
CA LEU A 17 -46.11 -11.93 20.08
C LEU A 17 -44.93 -12.58 20.77
N VAL A 18 -45.05 -12.69 22.08
CA VAL A 18 -44.20 -13.51 22.96
C VAL A 18 -44.77 -14.93 22.94
N SER A 19 -43.93 -15.93 22.76
CA SER A 19 -44.17 -17.29 23.22
C SER A 19 -42.86 -17.95 23.56
N GLY A 20 -42.65 -18.17 24.85
CA GLY A 20 -41.60 -19.00 25.36
C GLY A 20 -42.02 -20.48 25.31
N CYS A 21 -41.01 -21.35 25.25
CA CYS A 21 -41.00 -22.65 25.96
C CYS A 21 -39.55 -23.17 26.04
N ASN A 22 -39.21 -23.59 27.22
CA ASN A 22 -38.04 -24.37 27.61
C ASN A 22 -37.87 -25.64 26.79
N ASP A 23 -36.62 -26.05 26.54
CA ASP A 23 -36.19 -27.35 27.05
C ASP A 23 -34.67 -27.52 27.09
N ASN A 24 -34.24 -28.10 28.19
CA ASN A 24 -32.88 -28.48 28.50
C ASN A 24 -32.41 -29.67 27.64
N SER A 25 -31.20 -29.56 27.07
CA SER A 25 -30.33 -30.75 26.92
C SER A 25 -28.86 -30.33 26.95
N ASN A 26 -28.17 -30.78 27.98
CA ASN A 26 -26.70 -30.72 28.15
C ASN A 26 -26.02 -31.48 27.02
N SER A 27 -25.11 -30.79 26.30
CA SER A 27 -24.05 -31.36 25.49
C SER A 27 -22.80 -30.46 25.60
N PRO A 28 -21.57 -30.99 25.53
CA PRO A 28 -20.38 -30.33 26.04
C PRO A 28 -19.98 -29.13 25.18
N GLU A 29 -19.41 -28.15 25.85
CA GLU A 29 -18.88 -26.91 25.29
C GLU A 29 -17.87 -27.16 24.18
N GLY A 30 -18.36 -27.17 22.93
CA GLY A 30 -17.59 -26.97 21.73
C GLY A 30 -17.52 -25.49 21.48
N SER A 31 -16.31 -24.96 21.47
CA SER A 31 -15.97 -23.56 21.13
C SER A 31 -16.87 -22.97 20.05
N LYS A 32 -17.83 -22.14 20.46
CA LYS A 32 -18.57 -21.26 19.56
C LYS A 32 -17.64 -20.13 19.13
N TYR A 33 -16.71 -20.38 18.22
CA TYR A 33 -16.18 -19.32 17.39
C TYR A 33 -17.34 -18.80 16.54
N ASN A 34 -17.92 -17.69 16.97
CA ASN A 34 -18.80 -16.86 16.16
C ASN A 34 -18.03 -16.54 14.88
N GLN A 35 -18.34 -17.20 13.76
CA GLN A 35 -17.80 -16.84 12.47
C GLN A 35 -18.39 -15.45 12.14
N ARG A 36 -17.66 -14.39 12.52
CA ARG A 36 -17.97 -13.03 12.12
C ARG A 36 -17.92 -13.03 10.59
N LYS A 37 -19.04 -12.75 9.96
CA LYS A 37 -19.11 -12.69 8.50
C LYS A 37 -18.52 -11.36 8.06
N TRP A 38 -17.31 -11.40 7.50
CA TRP A 38 -16.68 -10.23 6.88
C TRP A 38 -17.46 -9.78 5.64
N SER A 39 -17.39 -8.50 5.29
CA SER A 39 -18.05 -7.96 4.08
C SER A 39 -17.37 -8.43 2.79
N PHE A 40 -16.17 -9.03 2.90
CA PHE A 40 -15.38 -9.56 1.79
C PHE A 40 -14.81 -10.94 2.10
N GLN A 41 -14.44 -11.64 1.04
CA GLN A 41 -13.80 -12.95 1.16
C GLN A 41 -12.29 -12.79 1.36
N VAL A 42 -11.75 -13.45 2.39
CA VAL A 42 -10.31 -13.51 2.69
C VAL A 42 -9.78 -14.87 2.25
N SER A 43 -8.74 -14.86 1.44
CA SER A 43 -8.04 -16.09 1.05
C SER A 43 -7.19 -16.62 2.21
N LYS A 44 -7.13 -17.93 2.34
CA LYS A 44 -6.20 -18.64 3.23
C LYS A 44 -4.90 -19.06 2.51
N GLU A 45 -4.87 -18.90 1.20
CA GLU A 45 -3.71 -19.20 0.38
C GLU A 45 -2.69 -18.04 0.44
N ASP A 46 -1.42 -18.36 0.28
CA ASP A 46 -0.36 -17.36 0.16
C ASP A 46 -0.42 -16.67 -1.20
N LEU A 47 -0.38 -15.33 -1.23
CA LEU A 47 -0.47 -14.55 -2.46
C LEU A 47 0.61 -14.96 -3.46
N LYS A 48 1.86 -15.14 -2.99
CA LYS A 48 2.97 -15.51 -3.88
C LYS A 48 2.75 -16.86 -4.52
N GLU A 49 2.33 -17.87 -3.72
CA GLU A 49 2.08 -19.21 -4.23
C GLU A 49 0.96 -19.26 -5.27
N VAL A 50 -0.08 -18.42 -5.09
CA VAL A 50 -1.19 -18.33 -6.04
C VAL A 50 -0.74 -17.62 -7.31
N ARG A 51 0.02 -16.52 -7.19
CA ARG A 51 0.53 -15.76 -8.35
C ARG A 51 1.54 -16.58 -9.17
N ASP A 52 2.39 -17.36 -8.51
CA ASP A 52 3.37 -18.22 -9.19
C ASP A 52 2.70 -19.29 -10.10
N LYS A 53 1.44 -19.63 -9.81
CA LYS A 53 0.63 -20.60 -10.58
C LYS A 53 -0.34 -19.96 -11.57
N PHE A 54 -0.46 -18.64 -11.56
CA PHE A 54 -1.40 -17.89 -12.39
C PHE A 54 -0.65 -17.09 -13.45
N GLN A 55 -1.19 -17.07 -14.65
CA GLN A 55 -0.68 -16.22 -15.73
C GLN A 55 -1.72 -15.13 -16.03
N THR A 56 -1.36 -13.88 -15.81
CA THR A 56 -2.21 -12.74 -16.17
C THR A 56 -2.40 -12.66 -17.69
N LYS A 57 -3.60 -12.26 -18.11
CA LYS A 57 -3.94 -12.05 -19.52
C LYS A 57 -4.07 -10.56 -19.80
N ILE A 58 -3.06 -9.98 -20.42
CA ILE A 58 -3.07 -8.58 -20.85
C ILE A 58 -3.86 -8.45 -22.15
N VAL A 59 -4.90 -7.63 -22.12
CA VAL A 59 -5.85 -7.38 -23.22
C VAL A 59 -5.79 -5.94 -23.74
N ASP A 60 -5.23 -5.01 -22.98
CA ASP A 60 -5.03 -3.62 -23.37
C ASP A 60 -3.56 -3.21 -23.13
N THR A 61 -2.94 -2.65 -24.14
CA THR A 61 -1.56 -2.16 -24.12
C THR A 61 -1.47 -0.69 -24.50
N SER A 62 -2.56 0.05 -24.29
CA SER A 62 -2.66 1.47 -24.64
C SER A 62 -1.91 2.37 -23.67
N PHE A 63 -1.54 1.88 -22.49
CA PHE A 63 -0.69 2.61 -21.55
C PHE A 63 0.66 2.92 -22.23
N LYS A 64 1.04 4.21 -22.19
CA LYS A 64 2.28 4.68 -22.83
C LYS A 64 3.29 5.04 -21.75
N PRO A 65 4.54 4.61 -21.90
CA PRO A 65 5.62 5.01 -21.01
C PRO A 65 5.96 6.51 -21.17
N ASP A 66 6.49 7.10 -20.12
CA ASP A 66 6.84 8.53 -20.03
C ASP A 66 8.19 8.90 -20.70
N GLY A 67 8.77 8.00 -21.47
CA GLY A 67 10.12 8.17 -22.01
C GLY A 67 11.22 7.82 -21.01
N THR A 68 12.46 8.22 -21.30
CA THR A 68 13.60 7.98 -20.40
C THR A 68 13.49 8.82 -19.14
N PRO A 69 13.91 8.30 -17.95
CA PRO A 69 13.96 9.11 -16.74
C PRO A 69 14.88 10.31 -16.89
N ASP A 70 14.56 11.40 -16.23
CA ASP A 70 15.44 12.56 -16.13
C ASP A 70 16.73 12.21 -15.39
N ILE A 71 17.83 12.89 -15.74
CA ILE A 71 19.12 12.68 -15.08
C ILE A 71 19.15 13.52 -13.81
N PRO A 72 19.29 12.90 -12.62
CA PRO A 72 19.26 13.60 -11.37
C PRO A 72 20.53 14.46 -11.16
N PRO A 73 20.44 15.56 -10.40
CA PRO A 73 21.60 16.33 -10.00
C PRO A 73 22.56 15.47 -9.16
N LYS A 74 23.86 15.64 -9.41
CA LYS A 74 24.91 14.92 -8.72
C LYS A 74 24.78 15.09 -7.18
N GLY A 75 24.85 13.97 -6.46
CA GLY A 75 24.82 13.95 -4.99
C GLY A 75 23.41 13.92 -4.40
N ILE A 76 22.36 13.98 -5.22
CA ILE A 76 20.95 13.77 -4.77
C ILE A 76 20.54 12.34 -5.02
N PHE A 77 20.62 11.90 -6.27
CA PHE A 77 20.42 10.53 -6.69
C PHE A 77 21.41 10.14 -7.78
N ASP A 78 21.65 8.86 -7.90
CA ASP A 78 22.24 8.23 -9.08
C ASP A 78 21.09 7.59 -9.88
N LEU A 79 21.04 7.81 -11.20
CA LEU A 79 20.19 7.05 -12.10
C LEU A 79 20.88 5.71 -12.37
N ILE A 80 20.25 4.63 -11.91
CA ILE A 80 20.78 3.28 -12.02
C ILE A 80 19.81 2.39 -12.81
N THR A 81 20.25 1.17 -13.11
CA THR A 81 19.37 0.09 -13.56
C THR A 81 19.50 -1.12 -12.64
N TYR A 82 18.41 -1.87 -12.49
CA TYR A 82 18.38 -3.17 -11.79
C TYR A 82 17.75 -4.24 -12.67
N SER A 83 18.21 -5.48 -12.50
CA SER A 83 17.72 -6.61 -13.31
C SER A 83 16.41 -7.12 -12.76
N ALA A 84 15.36 -7.12 -13.58
CA ALA A 84 14.07 -7.75 -13.35
C ALA A 84 13.78 -8.81 -14.42
N LYS A 85 12.61 -9.47 -14.30
CA LYS A 85 12.24 -10.58 -15.20
C LYS A 85 12.23 -10.18 -16.69
N ASP A 86 11.71 -8.99 -16.99
CA ASP A 86 11.54 -8.52 -18.36
C ASP A 86 12.75 -7.72 -18.90
N GLY A 87 13.78 -7.52 -18.07
CA GLY A 87 15.02 -6.83 -18.44
C GLY A 87 15.52 -5.84 -17.40
N GLN A 88 16.28 -4.84 -17.86
CA GLN A 88 16.81 -3.80 -16.99
C GLN A 88 15.76 -2.72 -16.75
N MET A 89 15.45 -2.44 -15.48
CA MET A 89 14.54 -1.41 -15.05
C MET A 89 15.30 -0.23 -14.48
N ALA A 90 14.85 0.99 -14.74
CA ALA A 90 15.45 2.21 -14.19
C ALA A 90 15.05 2.43 -12.73
N ALA A 91 15.93 3.08 -11.96
CA ALA A 91 15.60 3.58 -10.63
C ALA A 91 16.46 4.78 -10.26
N TYR A 92 15.96 5.64 -9.38
CA TYR A 92 16.79 6.57 -8.63
C TYR A 92 17.25 5.93 -7.33
N LEU A 93 18.52 6.07 -7.02
CA LEU A 93 19.13 5.56 -5.80
C LEU A 93 19.98 6.67 -5.16
N THR A 94 19.81 6.90 -3.86
CA THR A 94 20.71 7.82 -3.15
C THR A 94 22.14 7.33 -3.22
N PRO A 95 23.13 8.23 -3.36
CA PRO A 95 24.54 7.85 -3.43
C PRO A 95 24.99 7.06 -2.19
N ASN A 96 26.01 6.21 -2.38
CA ASN A 96 26.66 5.53 -1.27
C ASN A 96 27.17 6.57 -0.25
N PRO A 97 26.80 6.46 1.05
CA PRO A 97 27.28 7.37 2.10
C PRO A 97 28.80 7.42 2.26
N GLY A 98 29.54 6.39 1.85
CA GLY A 98 31.00 6.36 1.82
C GLY A 98 31.67 6.26 3.19
N ASP A 99 30.92 6.00 4.26
CA ASP A 99 31.44 5.94 5.64
C ASP A 99 31.86 4.54 6.12
N GLY A 100 31.76 3.55 5.20
CA GLY A 100 32.11 2.15 5.46
C GLY A 100 31.11 1.39 6.33
N LYS A 101 29.96 1.96 6.65
CA LYS A 101 28.91 1.34 7.47
C LYS A 101 27.76 0.81 6.61
N LYS A 102 26.95 -0.05 7.21
CA LYS A 102 25.65 -0.46 6.65
C LYS A 102 24.53 0.44 7.17
N HIS A 103 23.69 0.87 6.25
CA HIS A 103 22.59 1.81 6.51
C HIS A 103 21.23 1.15 6.31
N PRO A 104 20.18 1.60 7.02
CA PRO A 104 18.82 1.24 6.66
C PRO A 104 18.49 1.75 5.26
N ALA A 105 17.68 1.00 4.54
CA ALA A 105 17.24 1.37 3.21
C ALA A 105 15.72 1.34 3.09
N ILE A 106 15.18 2.12 2.16
CA ILE A 106 13.76 2.17 1.87
C ILE A 106 13.51 2.20 0.36
N ILE A 107 12.51 1.44 -0.08
CA ILE A 107 11.91 1.63 -1.39
C ILE A 107 10.72 2.56 -1.22
N TRP A 108 10.72 3.67 -1.96
CA TRP A 108 9.62 4.62 -2.03
C TRP A 108 8.90 4.51 -3.37
N ILE A 109 7.57 4.34 -3.33
CA ILE A 109 6.72 4.23 -4.51
C ILE A 109 5.72 5.38 -4.48
N HIS A 110 5.81 6.27 -5.46
CA HIS A 110 4.93 7.44 -5.57
C HIS A 110 3.50 7.08 -5.96
N GLY A 111 2.61 8.04 -5.86
CA GLY A 111 1.22 7.92 -6.32
C GLY A 111 1.08 8.26 -7.80
N GLY A 112 -0.06 7.89 -8.38
CA GLY A 112 -0.35 8.10 -9.79
C GLY A 112 0.05 6.92 -10.67
N TYR A 113 0.17 7.18 -11.95
CA TYR A 113 0.56 6.21 -12.96
C TYR A 113 1.68 6.83 -13.80
N GLY A 114 2.67 6.05 -14.15
CA GLY A 114 3.84 6.51 -14.89
C GLY A 114 5.13 6.29 -14.10
N GLY A 115 6.24 6.69 -14.71
CA GLY A 115 7.57 6.44 -14.17
C GLY A 115 8.08 7.55 -13.26
N ILE A 116 9.39 7.57 -13.10
CA ILE A 116 10.13 8.52 -12.27
C ILE A 116 10.65 9.70 -13.13
N GLY A 117 10.77 10.89 -12.54
CA GLY A 117 11.16 12.12 -13.20
C GLY A 117 11.81 13.14 -12.26
N ASP A 118 12.03 14.37 -12.77
CA ASP A 118 12.75 15.45 -12.09
C ASP A 118 12.09 15.92 -10.78
N TRP A 119 10.79 15.74 -10.63
CA TRP A 119 10.02 16.12 -9.44
C TRP A 119 10.47 15.42 -8.14
N PHE A 120 11.33 14.38 -8.21
CA PHE A 120 11.93 13.76 -7.02
C PHE A 120 13.00 14.64 -6.34
N TRP A 121 13.57 15.62 -7.04
CA TRP A 121 14.55 16.55 -6.49
C TRP A 121 14.15 18.01 -6.58
N GLU A 122 13.08 18.31 -7.30
CA GLU A 122 12.52 19.63 -7.30
C GLU A 122 11.82 19.99 -5.98
N SER A 123 11.52 21.27 -5.80
CA SER A 123 10.79 21.73 -4.62
C SER A 123 9.34 21.27 -4.71
N ALA A 124 8.87 20.56 -3.71
CA ALA A 124 7.47 20.12 -3.59
C ALA A 124 6.78 20.82 -2.41
N GLU A 125 5.50 21.14 -2.61
CA GLU A 125 4.65 21.68 -1.57
C GLU A 125 4.29 20.60 -0.54
N LYS A 126 4.25 20.96 0.74
CA LYS A 126 3.87 20.02 1.82
C LYS A 126 2.48 19.45 1.66
N SER A 127 1.62 20.11 0.89
CA SER A 127 0.27 19.65 0.58
C SER A 127 0.25 18.40 -0.33
N ASN A 128 1.35 18.13 -1.08
CA ASN A 128 1.47 16.94 -1.93
C ASN A 128 2.94 16.62 -2.23
N ASP A 129 3.74 16.34 -1.20
CA ASP A 129 5.17 15.99 -1.37
C ASP A 129 5.33 14.51 -1.73
N GLN A 130 5.23 14.18 -3.01
CA GLN A 130 5.44 12.83 -3.53
C GLN A 130 6.93 12.44 -3.64
N SER A 131 7.87 13.36 -3.38
CA SER A 131 9.30 13.11 -3.56
C SER A 131 9.89 12.15 -2.52
N GLY A 132 9.21 11.93 -1.39
CA GLY A 132 9.76 11.17 -0.26
C GLY A 132 11.02 11.81 0.35
N ARG A 133 11.25 13.12 0.12
CA ARG A 133 12.45 13.86 0.49
C ARG A 133 12.85 13.67 1.95
N ALA A 134 11.89 13.60 2.85
CA ALA A 134 12.16 13.40 4.29
C ALA A 134 12.95 12.13 4.59
N LEU A 135 12.72 11.06 3.83
CA LEU A 135 13.43 9.79 3.97
C LEU A 135 14.89 9.94 3.54
N ARG A 136 15.12 10.56 2.39
CA ARG A 136 16.46 10.83 1.84
C ARG A 136 17.25 11.79 2.74
N GLU A 137 16.66 12.89 3.16
CA GLU A 137 17.31 13.89 4.01
C GLU A 137 17.62 13.38 5.42
N ALA A 138 16.93 12.35 5.89
CA ALA A 138 17.25 11.65 7.13
C ALA A 138 18.48 10.72 7.00
N GLY A 139 19.09 10.59 5.82
CA GLY A 139 20.26 9.73 5.59
C GLY A 139 19.91 8.25 5.41
N ILE A 140 18.66 7.92 5.14
CA ILE A 140 18.23 6.55 4.78
C ILE A 140 18.57 6.32 3.30
N VAL A 141 19.18 5.19 2.97
CA VAL A 141 19.39 4.80 1.58
C VAL A 141 18.05 4.63 0.91
N MET A 142 17.71 5.51 -0.03
CA MET A 142 16.40 5.55 -0.68
C MET A 142 16.51 5.11 -2.13
N MET A 143 15.69 4.14 -2.52
CA MET A 143 15.51 3.72 -3.90
C MET A 143 14.10 4.04 -4.36
N VAL A 144 13.98 4.63 -5.55
CA VAL A 144 12.72 4.93 -6.24
C VAL A 144 12.73 4.16 -7.54
N PRO A 145 12.15 2.97 -7.59
CA PRO A 145 12.11 2.16 -8.81
C PRO A 145 11.06 2.69 -9.79
N SER A 146 11.37 2.57 -11.07
CA SER A 146 10.41 2.57 -12.15
C SER A 146 10.19 1.11 -12.60
N PHE A 147 8.96 0.78 -12.97
CA PHE A 147 8.55 -0.59 -13.25
C PHE A 147 8.40 -0.87 -14.75
N ARG A 148 8.03 -2.11 -15.10
CA ARG A 148 7.72 -2.51 -16.46
C ARG A 148 6.70 -1.59 -17.14
N GLY A 149 6.95 -1.21 -18.39
CA GLY A 149 6.06 -0.33 -19.14
C GLY A 149 6.09 1.14 -18.74
N GLU A 150 6.91 1.53 -17.77
CA GLU A 150 7.17 2.92 -17.37
C GLU A 150 8.57 3.35 -17.85
N ASN A 151 8.82 4.65 -18.01
CA ASN A 151 10.13 5.25 -18.37
C ASN A 151 10.92 4.47 -19.44
N ALA A 152 10.32 4.05 -20.51
CA ALA A 152 10.95 3.21 -21.54
C ALA A 152 11.54 1.87 -21.02
N ASN A 153 11.16 1.43 -19.83
CA ASN A 153 11.52 0.13 -19.31
C ASN A 153 10.90 -1.00 -20.17
N PRO A 154 11.57 -2.14 -20.30
CA PRO A 154 11.02 -3.31 -20.99
C PRO A 154 9.78 -3.86 -20.29
N GLY A 155 9.02 -4.69 -21.02
CA GLY A 155 7.78 -5.28 -20.52
C GLY A 155 6.55 -4.42 -20.83
N LYS A 156 5.44 -4.76 -20.21
CA LYS A 156 4.16 -4.07 -20.36
C LYS A 156 3.61 -3.74 -18.99
N TYR A 157 2.90 -2.63 -18.89
CA TYR A 157 2.15 -2.28 -17.70
C TYR A 157 1.05 -3.33 -17.44
N GLU A 158 1.03 -3.92 -16.24
CA GLU A 158 0.12 -5.00 -15.84
C GLU A 158 -0.79 -4.64 -14.67
N MET A 159 -0.73 -3.40 -14.20
CA MET A 159 -1.55 -2.85 -13.11
C MET A 159 -1.47 -3.72 -11.83
N PHE A 160 -0.44 -3.55 -11.03
CA PHE A 160 -0.18 -4.25 -9.77
C PHE A 160 0.06 -5.77 -9.90
N TYR A 161 0.36 -6.29 -11.11
CA TYR A 161 0.68 -7.71 -11.23
C TYR A 161 2.19 -7.93 -11.44
N GLY A 162 2.72 -7.70 -12.61
CA GLY A 162 4.15 -7.87 -12.89
C GLY A 162 5.04 -6.87 -12.15
N GLU A 163 4.54 -5.68 -11.88
CA GLU A 163 5.21 -4.64 -11.11
C GLU A 163 5.60 -5.11 -9.70
N ILE A 164 4.87 -6.07 -9.10
CA ILE A 164 5.24 -6.67 -7.81
C ILE A 164 6.49 -7.56 -7.93
N ASN A 165 6.68 -8.21 -9.07
CA ASN A 165 7.90 -8.97 -9.33
C ASN A 165 9.10 -8.03 -9.54
N ASP A 166 8.88 -6.89 -10.20
CA ASP A 166 9.90 -5.86 -10.39
C ASP A 166 10.27 -5.21 -9.06
N LEU A 167 9.30 -4.99 -8.17
CA LEU A 167 9.53 -4.51 -6.80
C LEU A 167 10.40 -5.50 -5.99
N GLU A 168 10.13 -6.81 -6.09
CA GLU A 168 10.96 -7.81 -5.42
C GLU A 168 12.39 -7.80 -5.99
N ALA A 169 12.55 -7.63 -7.31
CA ALA A 169 13.86 -7.47 -7.93
C ALA A 169 14.60 -6.21 -7.44
N ALA A 170 13.90 -5.08 -7.31
CA ALA A 170 14.43 -3.85 -6.73
C ALA A 170 14.89 -4.05 -5.28
N ARG A 171 14.10 -4.76 -4.45
CA ARG A 171 14.48 -5.12 -3.09
C ARG A 171 15.74 -5.98 -3.04
N GLN A 172 15.84 -6.99 -3.90
CA GLN A 172 17.02 -7.86 -3.99
C GLN A 172 18.27 -7.07 -4.42
N TYR A 173 18.11 -6.15 -5.38
CA TYR A 173 19.18 -5.25 -5.76
C TYR A 173 19.67 -4.40 -4.56
N LEU A 174 18.75 -3.77 -3.83
CA LEU A 174 19.09 -3.01 -2.61
C LEU A 174 19.82 -3.86 -1.58
N ALA A 175 19.33 -5.07 -1.32
CA ALA A 175 19.94 -6.01 -0.38
C ALA A 175 21.37 -6.44 -0.77
N SER A 176 21.72 -6.37 -2.06
CA SER A 176 23.05 -6.73 -2.56
C SER A 176 24.09 -5.63 -2.40
N LEU A 177 23.68 -4.39 -2.09
CA LEU A 177 24.59 -3.27 -1.96
C LEU A 177 25.40 -3.36 -0.66
N PRO A 178 26.74 -3.20 -0.71
CA PRO A 178 27.61 -3.42 0.45
C PRO A 178 27.36 -2.44 1.61
N TYR A 179 26.77 -1.27 1.32
CA TYR A 179 26.45 -0.23 2.29
C TYR A 179 24.98 -0.28 2.77
N VAL A 180 24.19 -1.26 2.33
CA VAL A 180 22.83 -1.48 2.81
C VAL A 180 22.81 -2.60 3.85
N ASP A 181 22.06 -2.39 4.92
CA ASP A 181 21.73 -3.44 5.89
C ASP A 181 20.56 -4.25 5.34
N PRO A 182 20.77 -5.50 4.90
CA PRO A 182 19.71 -6.30 4.27
C PRO A 182 18.56 -6.66 5.22
N ASP A 183 18.79 -6.60 6.53
CA ASP A 183 17.78 -6.84 7.56
C ASP A 183 16.98 -5.57 7.90
N ARG A 184 17.35 -4.43 7.32
CA ARG A 184 16.72 -3.12 7.56
C ARG A 184 16.28 -2.46 6.26
N ILE A 185 15.60 -3.21 5.40
CA ILE A 185 14.98 -2.71 4.17
C ILE A 185 13.49 -2.51 4.43
N TYR A 186 13.01 -1.30 4.19
CA TYR A 186 11.62 -0.88 4.39
C TYR A 186 10.93 -0.62 3.05
N LEU A 187 9.60 -0.66 3.08
CA LEU A 187 8.78 -0.38 1.90
C LEU A 187 7.75 0.69 2.25
N MET A 188 7.65 1.74 1.45
CA MET A 188 6.68 2.81 1.66
C MET A 188 6.15 3.33 0.33
N GLY A 189 4.88 3.74 0.29
CA GLY A 189 4.33 4.36 -0.92
C GLY A 189 2.98 4.99 -0.70
N HIS A 190 2.58 5.82 -1.66
CA HIS A 190 1.36 6.61 -1.61
C HIS A 190 0.39 6.22 -2.74
N SER A 191 -0.91 6.24 -2.48
CA SER A 191 -1.98 6.03 -3.47
C SER A 191 -1.80 4.69 -4.22
N THR A 192 -1.56 4.70 -5.54
CA THR A 192 -1.19 3.51 -6.32
C THR A 192 0.06 2.84 -5.76
N GLY A 193 1.07 3.64 -5.35
CA GLY A 193 2.24 3.15 -4.63
C GLY A 193 1.87 2.50 -3.30
N GLY A 194 0.88 3.03 -2.57
CA GLY A 194 0.36 2.43 -1.34
C GLY A 194 -0.29 1.06 -1.58
N THR A 195 -1.01 0.88 -2.70
CA THR A 195 -1.55 -0.42 -3.12
C THR A 195 -0.41 -1.39 -3.45
N THR A 196 0.61 -0.92 -4.18
CA THR A 196 1.82 -1.69 -4.51
C THR A 196 2.56 -2.13 -3.24
N VAL A 197 2.63 -1.27 -2.22
CA VAL A 197 3.21 -1.59 -0.90
C VAL A 197 2.49 -2.75 -0.23
N LEU A 198 1.16 -2.73 -0.18
CA LEU A 198 0.36 -3.79 0.43
C LEU A 198 0.60 -5.13 -0.28
N LEU A 199 0.42 -5.17 -1.60
CA LEU A 199 0.66 -6.36 -2.41
C LEU A 199 2.13 -6.83 -2.37
N GLY A 200 3.07 -5.88 -2.38
CA GLY A 200 4.50 -6.16 -2.27
C GLY A 200 4.86 -6.85 -0.97
N ASN A 201 4.29 -6.40 0.15
CA ASN A 201 4.52 -7.02 1.46
C ASN A 201 3.75 -8.34 1.67
N GLU A 202 2.64 -8.56 0.95
CA GLU A 202 1.97 -9.86 0.88
C GLU A 202 2.79 -10.87 0.05
N TYR A 203 3.55 -10.40 -0.93
CA TYR A 203 4.35 -11.23 -1.83
C TYR A 203 5.75 -11.51 -1.31
N SER A 204 6.46 -10.51 -0.79
CA SER A 204 7.92 -10.53 -0.51
C SER A 204 8.24 -10.63 0.97
N LYS A 205 9.17 -11.52 1.34
CA LYS A 205 9.61 -11.75 2.74
C LYS A 205 10.77 -10.85 3.21
N GLY A 206 11.27 -9.95 2.43
CA GLY A 206 12.52 -9.25 2.74
C GLY A 206 12.34 -7.82 3.23
N PHE A 207 11.12 -7.36 3.47
CA PHE A 207 10.87 -6.06 4.06
C PHE A 207 10.76 -6.16 5.58
N ARG A 208 11.42 -5.26 6.29
CA ARG A 208 11.39 -5.20 7.75
C ARG A 208 10.07 -4.64 8.28
N ALA A 209 9.53 -3.64 7.61
CA ALA A 209 8.17 -3.12 7.80
C ALA A 209 7.71 -2.42 6.50
N ALA A 210 6.38 -2.25 6.37
CA ALA A 210 5.77 -1.60 5.23
C ALA A 210 4.80 -0.49 5.65
N PHE A 211 4.75 0.61 4.87
CA PHE A 211 3.94 1.79 5.15
C PHE A 211 3.14 2.18 3.91
N SER A 212 1.83 1.97 3.95
CA SER A 212 0.92 2.32 2.86
C SER A 212 0.16 3.59 3.21
N LEU A 213 0.21 4.60 2.35
CA LEU A 213 -0.54 5.84 2.48
C LEU A 213 -1.61 5.89 1.39
N GLY A 214 -2.87 5.86 1.78
CA GLY A 214 -4.00 5.99 0.85
C GLY A 214 -4.07 4.89 -0.21
N GLY A 215 -3.49 3.70 0.02
CA GLY A 215 -3.57 2.58 -0.91
C GLY A 215 -4.99 2.05 -1.07
N VAL A 216 -5.31 1.50 -2.23
CA VAL A 216 -6.63 0.92 -2.54
C VAL A 216 -6.68 -0.52 -2.02
N PRO A 217 -7.65 -0.87 -1.17
CA PRO A 217 -7.76 -2.23 -0.61
C PRO A 217 -8.32 -3.25 -1.62
N ASP A 218 -9.16 -2.80 -2.54
CA ASP A 218 -9.88 -3.64 -3.48
C ASP A 218 -10.03 -2.97 -4.84
N LEU A 219 -9.38 -3.55 -5.84
CA LEU A 219 -9.42 -3.05 -7.20
C LEU A 219 -10.79 -3.22 -7.85
N LYS A 220 -11.53 -4.28 -7.47
CA LYS A 220 -12.88 -4.52 -7.97
C LYS A 220 -13.84 -3.40 -7.56
N LEU A 221 -13.86 -3.02 -6.27
CA LEU A 221 -14.69 -1.91 -5.80
C LEU A 221 -14.33 -0.59 -6.50
N ARG A 222 -13.02 -0.34 -6.72
CA ARG A 222 -12.58 0.85 -7.45
C ARG A 222 -13.06 0.86 -8.90
N LEU A 223 -13.01 -0.29 -9.57
CA LEU A 223 -13.48 -0.47 -10.93
C LEU A 223 -15.01 -0.26 -11.04
N GLU A 224 -15.77 -0.92 -10.17
CA GLU A 224 -17.24 -0.81 -10.11
C GLU A 224 -17.71 0.63 -9.81
N ALA A 225 -16.93 1.38 -9.04
CA ALA A 225 -17.16 2.79 -8.76
C ALA A 225 -16.79 3.73 -9.93
N GLY A 226 -16.26 3.21 -11.05
CA GLY A 226 -15.82 4.01 -12.20
C GLY A 226 -14.63 4.94 -11.89
N ARG A 227 -13.82 4.61 -10.89
CA ARG A 227 -12.73 5.46 -10.40
C ARG A 227 -11.35 5.11 -10.99
N MET A 228 -11.32 4.37 -12.10
CA MET A 228 -10.07 4.09 -12.79
C MET A 228 -9.64 5.33 -13.60
N MET A 229 -8.38 5.72 -13.44
CA MET A 229 -7.80 6.89 -14.12
C MET A 229 -7.06 6.51 -15.41
N VAL A 230 -6.79 5.23 -15.61
CA VAL A 230 -6.14 4.68 -16.80
C VAL A 230 -6.90 3.45 -17.29
N ALA A 231 -6.67 3.06 -18.53
CA ALA A 231 -7.22 1.82 -19.08
C ALA A 231 -6.76 0.61 -18.27
N VAL A 232 -7.68 -0.33 -18.03
CA VAL A 232 -7.39 -1.57 -17.30
C VAL A 232 -6.76 -2.56 -18.26
N PRO A 233 -5.49 -2.96 -18.04
CA PRO A 233 -4.74 -3.73 -19.03
C PRO A 233 -5.10 -5.22 -19.08
N PHE A 234 -5.72 -5.78 -18.06
CA PHE A 234 -6.00 -7.20 -17.92
C PHE A 234 -7.45 -7.57 -18.22
N ASP A 235 -7.74 -8.86 -18.37
CA ASP A 235 -9.07 -9.41 -18.63
C ASP A 235 -9.98 -9.25 -17.39
N GLN A 236 -10.80 -8.19 -17.38
CA GLN A 236 -11.71 -7.87 -16.27
C GLN A 236 -12.85 -8.89 -16.10
N THR A 237 -13.07 -9.78 -17.08
CA THR A 237 -14.09 -10.83 -17.00
C THR A 237 -13.64 -12.01 -16.14
N ASN A 238 -12.34 -12.12 -15.87
CA ASN A 238 -11.77 -13.12 -14.98
C ASN A 238 -11.66 -12.56 -13.55
N PRO A 239 -12.49 -13.00 -12.59
CA PRO A 239 -12.46 -12.48 -11.23
C PRO A 239 -11.11 -12.70 -10.52
N LYS A 240 -10.34 -13.72 -10.90
CA LYS A 240 -9.03 -13.99 -10.34
C LYS A 240 -8.01 -12.88 -10.64
N GLU A 241 -8.12 -12.21 -11.78
CA GLU A 241 -7.30 -11.04 -12.12
C GLU A 241 -7.50 -9.90 -11.12
N LEU A 242 -8.76 -9.66 -10.71
CA LEU A 242 -9.11 -8.64 -9.72
C LEU A 242 -8.67 -9.06 -8.31
N ASP A 243 -8.92 -10.30 -7.92
CA ASP A 243 -8.53 -10.84 -6.60
C ASP A 243 -7.03 -10.72 -6.38
N LEU A 244 -6.21 -11.08 -7.39
CA LEU A 244 -4.74 -11.04 -7.32
C LEU A 244 -4.14 -9.63 -7.31
N ARG A 245 -4.96 -8.60 -7.50
CA ARG A 245 -4.60 -7.18 -7.47
C ARG A 245 -5.28 -6.42 -6.32
N SER A 246 -6.01 -7.14 -5.46
CA SER A 246 -6.77 -6.57 -4.34
C SER A 246 -6.17 -7.02 -3.02
N PRO A 247 -5.41 -6.15 -2.31
CA PRO A 247 -4.72 -6.52 -1.08
C PRO A 247 -5.63 -7.15 -0.02
N ARG A 248 -6.87 -6.67 0.13
CA ARG A 248 -7.79 -7.23 1.15
C ARG A 248 -8.03 -8.72 0.99
N THR A 249 -7.95 -9.25 -0.24
CA THR A 249 -8.18 -10.68 -0.52
C THR A 249 -7.11 -11.55 0.12
N TYR A 250 -5.86 -11.06 0.14
CA TYR A 250 -4.70 -11.81 0.62
C TYR A 250 -4.04 -11.18 1.86
N ILE A 251 -4.78 -10.41 2.64
CA ILE A 251 -4.25 -9.70 3.82
C ILE A 251 -3.55 -10.64 4.81
N THR A 252 -3.95 -11.92 4.86
CA THR A 252 -3.30 -12.94 5.69
C THR A 252 -1.91 -13.35 5.19
N SER A 253 -1.53 -12.94 3.97
CA SER A 253 -0.22 -13.18 3.37
C SER A 253 0.84 -12.16 3.76
N LEU A 254 0.51 -11.10 4.50
CA LEU A 254 1.49 -10.10 4.93
C LEU A 254 2.69 -10.74 5.64
N LYS A 255 3.89 -10.38 5.21
CA LYS A 255 5.15 -11.00 5.65
C LYS A 255 5.82 -10.22 6.80
N SER A 256 5.51 -8.95 6.96
CA SER A 256 6.09 -8.08 7.99
C SER A 256 5.08 -7.06 8.51
N PRO A 257 5.36 -6.38 9.64
CA PRO A 257 4.49 -5.33 10.17
C PRO A 257 4.14 -4.30 9.13
N THR A 258 2.84 -4.05 8.95
CA THR A 258 2.29 -3.15 7.95
C THR A 258 1.44 -2.09 8.61
N PHE A 259 1.69 -0.84 8.24
CA PHE A 259 1.02 0.34 8.76
C PHE A 259 0.35 1.09 7.62
N TYR A 260 -0.97 1.26 7.73
CA TYR A 260 -1.77 2.00 6.78
C TYR A 260 -2.18 3.34 7.35
N PHE A 261 -2.04 4.39 6.55
CA PHE A 261 -2.44 5.75 6.93
C PHE A 261 -3.42 6.31 5.90
N GLU A 262 -4.51 6.89 6.38
CA GLU A 262 -5.53 7.48 5.53
C GLU A 262 -6.05 8.79 6.13
N GLY A 263 -6.36 9.75 5.25
CA GLY A 263 -7.15 10.92 5.60
C GLY A 263 -8.63 10.58 5.88
N ALA A 264 -9.47 11.60 6.02
CA ALA A 264 -10.86 11.39 6.42
C ALA A 264 -11.78 10.81 5.34
N GLU A 265 -11.36 10.77 4.07
CA GLU A 265 -12.30 10.74 2.93
C GLU A 265 -12.38 9.44 2.13
N ASN A 266 -11.46 8.47 2.27
CA ASN A 266 -11.41 7.35 1.32
C ASN A 266 -11.76 6.00 1.96
N TYR A 267 -10.85 5.05 1.96
CA TYR A 267 -11.11 3.63 2.26
C TYR A 267 -11.08 3.28 3.75
N TRP A 268 -11.38 4.23 4.64
CA TRP A 268 -11.26 4.00 6.08
C TRP A 268 -12.11 2.83 6.60
N GLN A 269 -13.35 2.71 6.12
CA GLN A 269 -14.25 1.64 6.59
C GLN A 269 -13.70 0.27 6.21
N GLU A 270 -13.22 0.12 4.99
CA GLU A 270 -12.62 -1.10 4.48
C GLU A 270 -11.35 -1.46 5.27
N PHE A 271 -10.48 -0.49 5.52
CA PHE A 271 -9.26 -0.75 6.28
C PHE A 271 -9.50 -1.03 7.76
N ASN A 272 -10.54 -0.47 8.36
CA ASN A 272 -10.96 -0.83 9.71
C ASN A 272 -11.40 -2.30 9.78
N GLU A 273 -12.17 -2.79 8.80
CA GLU A 273 -12.54 -4.20 8.71
C GLU A 273 -11.33 -5.10 8.40
N ILE A 274 -10.42 -4.66 7.55
CA ILE A 274 -9.15 -5.35 7.26
C ILE A 274 -8.30 -5.49 8.53
N GLU A 275 -8.21 -4.44 9.37
CA GLU A 275 -7.49 -4.51 10.65
C GLU A 275 -8.12 -5.54 11.59
N GLU A 276 -9.45 -5.63 11.64
CA GLU A 276 -10.13 -6.67 12.43
C GLU A 276 -9.85 -8.08 11.90
N VAL A 277 -9.85 -8.27 10.57
CA VAL A 277 -9.47 -9.55 9.95
C VAL A 277 -8.04 -9.91 10.28
N ALA A 278 -7.12 -8.96 10.12
CA ALA A 278 -5.70 -9.15 10.42
C ALA A 278 -5.49 -9.56 11.88
N LYS A 279 -6.15 -8.86 12.82
CA LYS A 279 -6.12 -9.19 14.26
C LYS A 279 -6.65 -10.58 14.54
N ALA A 280 -7.76 -10.99 13.92
CA ALA A 280 -8.35 -12.32 14.10
C ALA A 280 -7.43 -13.44 13.58
N ASN A 281 -6.52 -13.14 12.66
CA ASN A 281 -5.55 -14.08 12.07
C ASN A 281 -4.11 -13.88 12.56
N ASN A 282 -3.88 -13.05 13.60
CA ASN A 282 -2.55 -12.73 14.15
C ASN A 282 -1.59 -12.14 13.11
N VAL A 283 -2.10 -11.38 12.16
CA VAL A 283 -1.33 -10.67 11.15
C VAL A 283 -0.97 -9.27 11.67
N PRO A 284 0.29 -8.83 11.57
CA PRO A 284 0.74 -7.55 12.12
C PRO A 284 0.37 -6.38 11.21
N PHE A 285 -0.91 -6.05 11.12
CA PHE A 285 -1.46 -4.93 10.37
C PHE A 285 -2.13 -3.92 11.29
N ARG A 286 -1.89 -2.64 11.06
CA ARG A 286 -2.53 -1.53 11.77
C ARG A 286 -2.95 -0.43 10.80
N ALA A 287 -4.16 0.09 10.99
CA ALA A 287 -4.69 1.21 10.23
C ALA A 287 -4.87 2.46 11.11
N PHE A 288 -4.49 3.62 10.56
CA PHE A 288 -4.55 4.90 11.25
C PHE A 288 -5.31 5.92 10.41
N ARG A 289 -6.42 6.41 10.96
CA ARG A 289 -7.15 7.53 10.39
C ARG A 289 -6.58 8.84 10.91
N ILE A 290 -6.23 9.73 10.00
CA ILE A 290 -5.67 11.05 10.31
C ILE A 290 -6.74 12.10 10.02
N ASP A 291 -7.54 12.44 11.04
CA ASP A 291 -8.57 13.45 10.89
C ASP A 291 -7.96 14.82 10.55
N GLY A 292 -8.55 15.50 9.57
CA GLY A 292 -8.06 16.77 9.03
C GLY A 292 -7.02 16.65 7.94
N ALA A 293 -6.55 15.44 7.64
CA ALA A 293 -5.77 15.15 6.44
C ALA A 293 -6.69 14.78 5.27
N ASP A 294 -6.21 15.06 4.07
CA ASP A 294 -6.74 14.53 2.82
C ASP A 294 -5.80 13.46 2.22
N HIS A 295 -6.11 13.03 1.02
CA HIS A 295 -5.33 12.00 0.32
C HIS A 295 -3.87 12.40 0.06
N PHE A 296 -3.56 13.69 -0.08
CA PHE A 296 -2.26 14.19 -0.49
C PHE A 296 -1.45 14.80 0.66
N ASN A 297 -2.08 15.64 1.48
CA ASN A 297 -1.36 16.36 2.54
C ASN A 297 -0.90 15.49 3.70
N ILE A 298 -1.38 14.23 3.76
CA ILE A 298 -0.92 13.21 4.70
C ILE A 298 0.51 12.74 4.41
N VAL A 299 0.98 12.84 3.16
CA VAL A 299 2.26 12.28 2.72
C VAL A 299 3.42 12.90 3.49
N TYR A 300 3.48 14.24 3.54
CA TYR A 300 4.58 14.97 4.16
C TYR A 300 4.79 14.62 5.64
N PRO A 301 3.81 14.77 6.56
CA PRO A 301 4.04 14.47 7.97
C PRO A 301 4.27 12.97 8.24
N VAL A 302 3.67 12.07 7.49
CA VAL A 302 3.88 10.63 7.69
C VAL A 302 5.29 10.23 7.27
N THR A 303 5.81 10.72 6.13
CA THR A 303 7.19 10.41 5.70
C THR A 303 8.23 10.93 6.70
N GLN A 304 8.03 12.12 7.28
CA GLN A 304 8.87 12.67 8.34
C GLN A 304 8.92 11.74 9.57
N LEU A 305 7.77 11.30 10.04
CA LEU A 305 7.69 10.45 11.23
C LEU A 305 8.26 9.05 10.95
N VAL A 306 7.95 8.47 9.79
CA VAL A 306 8.48 7.16 9.39
C VAL A 306 10.00 7.20 9.29
N ALA A 307 10.58 8.25 8.71
CA ALA A 307 12.05 8.42 8.66
C ALA A 307 12.66 8.37 10.06
N LYS A 308 12.09 9.10 11.02
CA LYS A 308 12.52 9.08 12.41
C LYS A 308 12.41 7.68 13.03
N LYS A 309 11.31 6.97 12.81
CA LYS A 309 11.09 5.62 13.32
C LYS A 309 12.07 4.61 12.73
N ILE A 310 12.38 4.68 11.45
CA ILE A 310 13.37 3.82 10.78
C ILE A 310 14.76 3.99 11.40
N LEU A 311 15.20 5.23 11.66
CA LEU A 311 16.50 5.48 12.30
C LEU A 311 16.58 4.92 13.72
N GLN A 312 15.46 4.86 14.43
CA GLN A 312 15.36 4.32 15.79
C GLN A 312 15.15 2.80 15.83
N ASP A 313 14.83 2.17 14.70
CA ASP A 313 14.57 0.72 14.61
C ASP A 313 15.89 -0.07 14.49
N THR A 314 16.57 -0.23 15.61
CA THR A 314 17.90 -0.89 15.70
C THR A 314 17.87 -2.23 16.44
N ALA A 315 16.70 -2.68 16.92
CA ALA A 315 16.57 -3.96 17.60
C ALA A 315 16.67 -5.14 16.60
N GLU A 316 16.92 -6.36 17.09
CA GLU A 316 16.96 -7.57 16.27
C GLU A 316 15.66 -7.75 15.45
N LYS A 317 14.51 -7.57 16.09
CA LYS A 317 13.20 -7.49 15.41
C LYS A 317 12.74 -6.05 15.37
N THR A 318 11.95 -5.71 14.35
CA THR A 318 11.42 -4.35 14.27
C THR A 318 10.62 -3.99 15.53
N ASN A 319 10.89 -2.79 16.05
CA ASN A 319 10.19 -2.21 17.20
C ASN A 319 9.32 -1.00 16.78
N ILE A 320 9.10 -0.82 15.49
CA ILE A 320 8.28 0.27 14.99
C ILE A 320 6.84 0.12 15.48
N GLN A 321 6.37 1.17 16.14
CA GLN A 321 5.00 1.34 16.60
C GLN A 321 4.59 2.80 16.44
N PHE A 322 3.29 3.02 16.28
CA PHE A 322 2.71 4.36 16.24
C PHE A 322 1.78 4.53 17.43
N THR A 323 2.11 5.49 18.29
CA THR A 323 1.36 5.83 19.51
C THR A 323 0.28 6.87 19.21
N LYS A 324 -0.58 7.17 20.20
CA LYS A 324 -1.55 8.26 20.10
C LYS A 324 -0.86 9.61 19.90
N GLU A 325 0.28 9.82 20.55
CA GLU A 325 1.12 11.01 20.44
C GLU A 325 1.69 11.16 19.02
N ASP A 326 2.13 10.06 18.41
CA ASP A 326 2.59 10.02 17.01
C ASP A 326 1.46 10.46 16.05
N ILE A 327 0.25 9.91 16.24
CA ILE A 327 -0.92 10.27 15.43
C ILE A 327 -1.32 11.74 15.64
N GLN A 328 -1.28 12.23 16.87
CA GLN A 328 -1.53 13.64 17.16
C GLN A 328 -0.47 14.54 16.52
N TRP A 329 0.79 14.13 16.53
CA TRP A 329 1.87 14.86 15.86
C TRP A 329 1.61 14.95 14.35
N ILE A 330 1.24 13.84 13.69
CA ILE A 330 0.87 13.84 12.27
C ILE A 330 -0.25 14.86 12.02
N LYS A 331 -1.36 14.78 12.77
CA LYS A 331 -2.50 15.71 12.65
C LYS A 331 -2.08 17.18 12.77
N SER A 332 -1.18 17.49 13.69
CA SER A 332 -0.70 18.87 13.92
C SER A 332 0.24 19.38 12.82
N ASN A 333 0.78 18.50 11.99
CA ASN A 333 1.73 18.82 10.91
C ASN A 333 1.17 18.65 9.51
N VAL A 334 -0.11 18.31 9.40
CA VAL A 334 -0.84 18.33 8.12
C VAL A 334 -0.90 19.77 7.61
N SER A 335 -0.46 19.99 6.36
CA SER A 335 -0.58 21.31 5.71
C SER A 335 -2.04 21.64 5.44
N LYS A 336 -2.41 22.88 5.73
CA LYS A 336 -3.76 23.40 5.45
C LYS A 336 -3.90 23.79 4.00
#